data_428407670e521cc2584e0fc83b886cdc
#
_entry.id   428407670e521cc2584e0fc83b886cdc
#
_cell.length_a   1.000
_cell.length_b   1.000
_cell.length_c   1.000
_cell.angle_alpha   90.00
_cell.angle_beta   90.00
_cell.angle_gamma   90.00
#
_symmetry.space_group_name_H-M   'P 1'
#
loop_
_entity.id
_entity.type
_entity.pdbx_description
1 polymer ?
#
loop_
_entity_poly.entity_id
_entity_poly.type
_entity_poly.pdbx_seq_one_letter_code
_entity_poly.pdbx_strand_id
1 'polypeptide(L)'
;MIAAYLRVSTGRQHLANQRDEIRRFAEGRNWKIDLWVTEVASGCKDQSARKLGSLLRRMKRGDVLVVTEISRLSRTLTDVMAIMGLCLKKGIMFYTTKEGYVFDNSINSKVLCFAFGLVAEIERNLISMRTKEALALRRAEGVVLGRRKGSSPKYNLLVSNMDKVLGMIGDNLTVGEICRRFNISKDTFSKFRRTHPAVQEAMDAKKIPPRRRCRQLAGGGLIVG
;
A
#
# COMPACT_ATOMS: atom_id res chain seq x y z
N MET A 1 8.33 -26.90 10.55
CA MET A 1 9.07 -25.71 11.02
C MET A 1 8.20 -24.94 12.02
N ILE A 2 8.76 -24.52 13.15
CA ILE A 2 8.07 -23.68 14.13
C ILE A 2 8.71 -22.30 14.08
N ALA A 3 7.94 -21.30 13.66
CA ALA A 3 8.39 -19.92 13.51
C ALA A 3 7.72 -19.02 14.54
N ALA A 4 8.50 -18.18 15.22
CA ALA A 4 8.02 -17.15 16.12
C ALA A 4 8.09 -15.79 15.43
N TYR A 5 7.01 -15.03 15.48
CA TYR A 5 6.95 -13.66 14.95
C TYR A 5 6.70 -12.65 16.07
N LEU A 6 7.58 -11.65 16.14
CA LEU A 6 7.55 -10.59 17.12
C LEU A 6 7.48 -9.23 16.42
N ARG A 7 6.58 -8.35 16.89
CA ARG A 7 6.46 -7.00 16.36
C ARG A 7 6.40 -5.96 17.47
N VAL A 8 7.18 -4.90 17.32
CA VAL A 8 7.15 -3.72 18.20
C VAL A 8 7.10 -2.45 17.37
N SER A 9 6.50 -1.41 17.93
CA SER A 9 6.52 -0.06 17.34
C SER A 9 7.82 0.67 17.70
N THR A 10 8.28 0.52 18.94
CA THR A 10 9.51 1.09 19.50
C THR A 10 9.89 0.31 20.76
N GLY A 11 11.19 0.21 21.06
CA GLY A 11 11.69 -0.32 22.33
C GLY A 11 12.17 -1.77 22.32
N ARG A 12 13.44 -1.95 22.74
CA ARG A 12 14.10 -3.29 22.85
C ARG A 12 13.50 -4.14 23.97
N GLN A 13 13.04 -3.52 25.06
CA GLN A 13 12.51 -4.21 26.25
C GLN A 13 11.22 -4.98 25.95
N HIS A 14 10.33 -4.42 25.12
CA HIS A 14 9.11 -5.11 24.70
C HIS A 14 9.38 -6.33 23.81
N LEU A 15 10.48 -6.35 23.07
CA LEU A 15 10.89 -7.53 22.27
C LEU A 15 11.38 -8.66 23.16
N ALA A 16 12.18 -8.37 24.19
CA ALA A 16 12.69 -9.37 25.12
C ALA A 16 11.51 -10.08 25.82
N ASN A 17 10.55 -9.32 26.34
CA ASN A 17 9.37 -9.88 27.02
C ASN A 17 8.56 -10.80 26.10
N GLN A 18 8.31 -10.38 24.84
CA GLN A 18 7.60 -11.23 23.86
C GLN A 18 8.39 -12.51 23.56
N ARG A 19 9.70 -12.40 23.45
CA ARG A 19 10.56 -13.55 23.17
C ARG A 19 10.55 -14.56 24.30
N ASP A 20 10.65 -14.10 25.56
CA ASP A 20 10.63 -14.95 26.74
C ASP A 20 9.25 -15.62 26.92
N GLU A 21 8.18 -14.91 26.63
CA GLU A 21 6.83 -15.46 26.67
C GLU A 21 6.65 -16.60 25.66
N ILE A 22 7.05 -16.38 24.39
CA ILE A 22 6.99 -17.43 23.37
C ILE A 22 7.91 -18.60 23.73
N ARG A 23 9.10 -18.34 24.33
CA ARG A 23 10.01 -19.41 24.76
C ARG A 23 9.35 -20.29 25.81
N ARG A 24 8.78 -19.72 26.89
CA ARG A 24 8.07 -20.48 27.93
C ARG A 24 6.90 -21.29 27.36
N PHE A 25 6.15 -20.69 26.44
CA PHE A 25 5.06 -21.38 25.76
C PHE A 25 5.54 -22.58 24.94
N ALA A 26 6.66 -22.44 24.24
CA ALA A 26 7.25 -23.50 23.45
C ALA A 26 7.84 -24.62 24.35
N GLU A 27 8.54 -24.26 25.44
CA GLU A 27 9.09 -25.18 26.44
C GLU A 27 7.98 -26.03 27.06
N GLY A 28 6.85 -25.44 27.45
CA GLY A 28 5.71 -26.17 27.99
C GLY A 28 5.05 -27.16 27.02
N ARG A 29 5.43 -27.11 25.72
CA ARG A 29 4.97 -28.04 24.66
C ARG A 29 6.08 -28.93 24.12
N ASN A 30 7.29 -28.88 24.68
CA ASN A 30 8.48 -29.50 24.15
C ASN A 30 8.77 -29.11 22.69
N TRP A 31 8.51 -27.85 22.35
CA TRP A 31 8.75 -27.30 21.03
C TRP A 31 10.08 -26.56 20.98
N LYS A 32 10.81 -26.76 19.87
CA LYS A 32 11.98 -25.94 19.53
C LYS A 32 11.59 -24.93 18.46
N ILE A 33 11.81 -23.64 18.72
CA ILE A 33 11.59 -22.60 17.72
C ILE A 33 12.74 -22.60 16.72
N ASP A 34 12.41 -22.91 15.46
CA ASP A 34 13.38 -22.99 14.37
C ASP A 34 13.74 -21.62 13.81
N LEU A 35 12.79 -20.68 13.81
CA LEU A 35 12.97 -19.37 13.20
C LEU A 35 12.34 -18.25 14.04
N TRP A 36 13.15 -17.25 14.38
CA TRP A 36 12.71 -16.03 15.04
C TRP A 36 12.66 -14.85 14.04
N VAL A 37 11.49 -14.32 13.79
CA VAL A 37 11.30 -13.17 12.92
C VAL A 37 10.89 -11.96 13.75
N THR A 38 11.76 -10.94 13.76
CA THR A 38 11.53 -9.70 14.50
C THR A 38 11.30 -8.56 13.52
N GLU A 39 10.25 -7.79 13.77
CA GLU A 39 9.88 -6.63 12.99
C GLU A 39 9.67 -5.40 13.88
N VAL A 40 10.38 -4.31 13.55
CA VAL A 40 10.14 -2.98 14.14
C VAL A 40 9.37 -2.19 13.10
N ALA A 41 8.06 -2.09 13.28
CA ALA A 41 7.20 -1.38 12.34
C ALA A 41 5.93 -0.83 13.00
N SER A 42 5.49 0.34 12.54
CA SER A 42 4.14 0.81 12.82
C SER A 42 3.15 -0.12 12.12
N GLY A 43 2.01 -0.42 12.76
CA GLY A 43 1.00 -1.33 12.22
C GLY A 43 0.33 -0.89 10.91
N CYS A 44 0.69 0.29 10.37
CA CYS A 44 0.08 0.87 9.17
C CYS A 44 0.77 0.50 7.85
N LYS A 45 1.90 -0.24 7.88
CA LYS A 45 2.55 -0.69 6.63
C LYS A 45 1.82 -1.88 6.05
N ASP A 46 1.71 -1.93 4.72
CA ASP A 46 1.10 -3.02 3.98
C ASP A 46 1.74 -4.37 4.36
N GLN A 47 0.89 -5.38 4.54
CA GLN A 47 1.27 -6.73 4.94
C GLN A 47 2.27 -7.38 3.99
N SER A 48 2.12 -7.14 2.68
CA SER A 48 2.99 -7.72 1.64
C SER A 48 4.44 -7.22 1.73
N ALA A 49 4.64 -6.01 2.23
CA ALA A 49 5.95 -5.38 2.40
C ALA A 49 6.62 -5.73 3.75
N ARG A 50 5.91 -6.45 4.64
CA ARG A 50 6.42 -6.82 5.96
C ARG A 50 7.19 -8.14 5.94
N LYS A 51 8.07 -8.31 6.93
CA LYS A 51 8.76 -9.58 7.19
C LYS A 51 7.78 -10.73 7.42
N LEU A 52 6.61 -10.46 8.02
CA LEU A 52 5.53 -11.43 8.19
C LEU A 52 5.04 -11.99 6.84
N GLY A 53 4.81 -11.14 5.85
CA GLY A 53 4.40 -11.60 4.51
C GLY A 53 5.44 -12.50 3.87
N SER A 54 6.72 -12.18 4.03
CA SER A 54 7.82 -13.03 3.55
C SER A 54 7.91 -14.36 4.30
N LEU A 55 7.69 -14.35 5.62
CA LEU A 55 7.61 -15.55 6.43
C LEU A 55 6.47 -16.46 5.96
N LEU A 56 5.26 -15.92 5.85
CA LEU A 56 4.08 -16.69 5.43
C LEU A 56 4.20 -17.26 4.01
N ARG A 57 4.92 -16.58 3.11
CA ARG A 57 5.22 -17.14 1.76
C ARG A 57 6.10 -18.39 1.83
N ARG A 58 7.08 -18.40 2.73
CA ARG A 58 8.05 -19.51 2.91
C ARG A 58 7.46 -20.70 3.66
N MET A 59 6.49 -20.47 4.56
CA MET A 59 5.85 -21.51 5.37
C MET A 59 5.01 -22.46 4.51
N LYS A 60 4.99 -23.71 4.91
CA LYS A 60 4.32 -24.84 4.25
C LYS A 60 3.24 -25.44 5.15
N ARG A 61 2.48 -26.37 4.59
CA ARG A 61 1.49 -27.16 5.34
C ARG A 61 2.16 -27.90 6.49
N GLY A 62 1.57 -27.82 7.68
CA GLY A 62 2.10 -28.42 8.90
C GLY A 62 3.11 -27.55 9.67
N ASP A 63 3.52 -26.41 9.10
CA ASP A 63 4.33 -25.44 9.84
C ASP A 63 3.50 -24.73 10.90
N VAL A 64 4.16 -24.25 11.94
CA VAL A 64 3.55 -23.58 13.09
C VAL A 64 4.05 -22.12 13.15
N LEU A 65 3.10 -21.16 13.24
CA LEU A 65 3.36 -19.77 13.53
C LEU A 65 2.94 -19.47 14.97
N VAL A 66 3.86 -18.92 15.77
CA VAL A 66 3.59 -18.51 17.14
C VAL A 66 3.77 -17.00 17.28
N VAL A 67 2.78 -16.35 17.89
CA VAL A 67 2.85 -14.93 18.26
C VAL A 67 2.38 -14.75 19.72
N THR A 68 2.69 -13.61 20.33
CA THR A 68 2.21 -13.34 21.70
C THR A 68 0.70 -13.02 21.72
N GLU A 69 0.24 -12.22 20.80
CA GLU A 69 -1.15 -11.76 20.70
C GLU A 69 -1.51 -11.41 19.26
N ILE A 70 -2.81 -11.45 18.92
CA ILE A 70 -3.31 -11.15 17.56
C ILE A 70 -2.90 -9.75 17.10
N SER A 71 -2.86 -8.78 18.01
CA SER A 71 -2.46 -7.39 17.72
C SER A 71 -1.04 -7.26 17.14
N ARG A 72 -0.19 -8.30 17.28
CA ARG A 72 1.15 -8.34 16.66
C ARG A 72 1.10 -8.63 15.17
N LEU A 73 0.07 -9.30 14.70
CA LEU A 73 -0.11 -9.54 13.25
C LEU A 73 -0.46 -8.25 12.52
N SER A 74 -1.52 -7.56 12.94
CA SER A 74 -1.92 -6.25 12.41
C SER A 74 -2.71 -5.44 13.43
N ARG A 75 -2.92 -4.15 13.14
CA ARG A 75 -3.82 -3.28 13.90
C ARG A 75 -5.25 -3.29 13.35
N THR A 76 -5.42 -3.71 12.12
CA THR A 76 -6.75 -3.82 11.51
C THR A 76 -7.23 -5.25 11.55
N LEU A 77 -8.48 -5.44 11.94
CA LEU A 77 -9.08 -6.76 12.00
C LEU A 77 -9.14 -7.41 10.61
N THR A 78 -9.32 -6.60 9.57
CA THR A 78 -9.30 -7.05 8.17
C THR A 78 -7.99 -7.73 7.78
N ASP A 79 -6.85 -7.13 8.15
CA ASP A 79 -5.54 -7.72 7.85
C ASP A 79 -5.31 -9.00 8.66
N VAL A 80 -5.73 -9.01 9.93
CA VAL A 80 -5.67 -10.22 10.77
C VAL A 80 -6.44 -11.35 10.10
N MET A 81 -7.65 -11.08 9.61
CA MET A 81 -8.46 -12.06 8.89
C MET A 81 -7.79 -12.57 7.62
N ALA A 82 -7.17 -11.68 6.84
CA ALA A 82 -6.42 -12.08 5.65
C ALA A 82 -5.26 -13.03 6.00
N ILE A 83 -4.53 -12.74 7.09
CA ILE A 83 -3.44 -13.58 7.58
C ILE A 83 -3.96 -14.94 8.02
N MET A 84 -5.02 -14.96 8.84
CA MET A 84 -5.62 -16.19 9.35
C MET A 84 -6.19 -17.06 8.21
N GLY A 85 -6.90 -16.43 7.26
CA GLY A 85 -7.39 -17.12 6.06
C GLY A 85 -6.26 -17.71 5.22
N LEU A 86 -5.14 -16.99 5.08
CA LEU A 86 -3.96 -17.51 4.40
C LEU A 86 -3.33 -18.70 5.14
N CYS A 87 -3.24 -18.64 6.48
CA CYS A 87 -2.74 -19.74 7.30
C CYS A 87 -3.62 -20.99 7.12
N LEU A 88 -4.95 -20.84 7.22
CA LEU A 88 -5.88 -21.95 6.99
C LEU A 88 -5.76 -22.53 5.59
N LYS A 89 -5.73 -21.68 4.55
CA LYS A 89 -5.59 -22.11 3.16
C LYS A 89 -4.30 -22.91 2.93
N LYS A 90 -3.20 -22.51 3.56
CA LYS A 90 -1.91 -23.19 3.47
C LYS A 90 -1.78 -24.38 4.41
N GLY A 91 -2.71 -24.56 5.36
CA GLY A 91 -2.58 -25.57 6.42
C GLY A 91 -1.48 -25.27 7.41
N ILE A 92 -1.21 -23.99 7.67
CA ILE A 92 -0.27 -23.50 8.69
C ILE A 92 -1.06 -23.39 10.00
N MET A 93 -0.54 -23.98 11.08
CA MET A 93 -1.11 -23.82 12.41
C MET A 93 -0.64 -22.50 13.02
N PHE A 94 -1.54 -21.78 13.67
CA PHE A 94 -1.27 -20.48 14.25
C PHE A 94 -1.63 -20.49 15.75
N TYR A 95 -0.74 -20.00 16.60
CA TYR A 95 -0.90 -19.96 18.05
C TYR A 95 -0.66 -18.57 18.61
N THR A 96 -1.53 -18.14 19.55
CA THR A 96 -1.27 -16.97 20.39
C THR A 96 -0.97 -17.42 21.82
N THR A 97 0.05 -16.83 22.45
CA THR A 97 0.47 -17.25 23.78
C THR A 97 -0.38 -16.64 24.89
N LYS A 98 -0.80 -15.37 24.73
CA LYS A 98 -1.59 -14.65 25.74
C LYS A 98 -3.08 -14.99 25.69
N GLU A 99 -3.65 -14.98 24.50
CA GLU A 99 -5.07 -15.19 24.32
C GLU A 99 -5.44 -16.68 24.28
N GLY A 100 -4.44 -17.56 24.12
CA GLY A 100 -4.62 -19.00 24.06
C GLY A 100 -5.33 -19.49 22.78
N TYR A 101 -5.44 -18.65 21.75
CA TYR A 101 -6.07 -19.08 20.52
C TYR A 101 -5.19 -20.08 19.77
N VAL A 102 -5.84 -21.10 19.28
CA VAL A 102 -5.25 -22.11 18.38
C VAL A 102 -6.06 -22.11 17.09
N PHE A 103 -5.41 -21.77 16.01
CA PHE A 103 -5.99 -21.83 14.67
C PHE A 103 -5.29 -22.95 13.91
N ASP A 104 -5.97 -24.05 13.85
CA ASP A 104 -5.62 -25.24 13.08
C ASP A 104 -6.62 -25.44 11.93
N ASN A 105 -6.62 -26.61 11.32
CA ASN A 105 -7.59 -26.90 10.25
C ASN A 105 -8.94 -27.44 10.77
N SER A 106 -9.21 -27.32 12.08
CA SER A 106 -10.45 -27.74 12.72
C SER A 106 -11.66 -26.89 12.29
N ILE A 107 -12.84 -27.45 12.50
CA ILE A 107 -14.11 -26.75 12.28
C ILE A 107 -14.20 -25.51 13.20
N ASN A 108 -13.76 -25.64 14.46
CA ASN A 108 -13.76 -24.54 15.42
C ASN A 108 -12.92 -23.36 14.95
N SER A 109 -11.73 -23.59 14.41
CA SER A 109 -10.86 -22.57 13.84
C SER A 109 -11.49 -21.86 12.64
N LYS A 110 -12.20 -22.61 11.80
CA LYS A 110 -12.95 -22.04 10.65
C LYS A 110 -14.11 -21.18 11.10
N VAL A 111 -14.88 -21.64 12.10
CA VAL A 111 -15.99 -20.87 12.70
C VAL A 111 -15.47 -19.58 13.34
N LEU A 112 -14.37 -19.67 14.09
CA LEU A 112 -13.76 -18.51 14.74
C LEU A 112 -13.24 -17.49 13.70
N CYS A 113 -12.60 -17.94 12.64
CA CYS A 113 -12.23 -17.08 11.51
C CYS A 113 -13.45 -16.41 10.89
N PHE A 114 -14.52 -17.14 10.65
CA PHE A 114 -15.74 -16.57 10.11
C PHE A 114 -16.35 -15.50 11.04
N ALA A 115 -16.40 -15.77 12.35
CA ALA A 115 -16.88 -14.81 13.34
C ALA A 115 -16.06 -13.51 13.36
N PHE A 116 -14.74 -13.61 13.36
CA PHE A 116 -13.86 -12.43 13.23
C PHE A 116 -14.09 -11.67 11.92
N GLY A 117 -14.36 -12.38 10.81
CA GLY A 117 -14.69 -11.78 9.52
C GLY A 117 -15.96 -10.94 9.58
N LEU A 118 -17.01 -11.45 10.20
CA LEU A 118 -18.25 -10.70 10.42
C LEU A 118 -18.04 -9.45 11.29
N VAL A 119 -17.28 -9.57 12.37
CA VAL A 119 -16.95 -8.42 13.23
C VAL A 119 -16.18 -7.36 12.44
N ALA A 120 -15.21 -7.76 11.62
CA ALA A 120 -14.45 -6.83 10.77
C ALA A 120 -15.34 -6.11 9.74
N GLU A 121 -16.32 -6.80 9.18
CA GLU A 121 -17.29 -6.21 8.25
C GLU A 121 -18.23 -5.23 8.95
N ILE A 122 -18.73 -5.60 10.13
CA ILE A 122 -19.58 -4.73 10.96
C ILE A 122 -18.83 -3.45 11.34
N GLU A 123 -17.59 -3.54 11.83
CA GLU A 123 -16.77 -2.37 12.16
C GLU A 123 -16.59 -1.44 10.95
N ARG A 124 -16.28 -1.99 9.78
CA ARG A 124 -16.14 -1.22 8.55
C ARG A 124 -17.42 -0.48 8.18
N ASN A 125 -18.56 -1.16 8.28
CA ASN A 125 -19.86 -0.58 7.99
C ASN A 125 -20.20 0.54 8.98
N LEU A 126 -19.96 0.34 10.27
CA LEU A 126 -20.16 1.37 11.30
C LEU A 126 -19.29 2.60 11.08
N ILE A 127 -18.01 2.42 10.74
CA ILE A 127 -17.10 3.54 10.40
C ILE A 127 -17.61 4.28 9.16
N SER A 128 -18.06 3.54 8.13
CA SER A 128 -18.62 4.14 6.91
C SER A 128 -19.88 4.95 7.21
N MET A 129 -20.81 4.41 8.02
CA MET A 129 -22.03 5.12 8.43
C MET A 129 -21.69 6.40 9.19
N ARG A 130 -20.86 6.32 10.23
CA ARG A 130 -20.42 7.50 11.01
C ARG A 130 -19.76 8.56 10.14
N THR A 131 -18.94 8.14 9.16
CA THR A 131 -18.29 9.07 8.24
C THR A 131 -19.31 9.74 7.32
N LYS A 132 -20.29 9.00 6.81
CA LYS A 132 -21.37 9.57 5.97
C LYS A 132 -22.22 10.56 6.76
N GLU A 133 -22.58 10.25 7.98
CA GLU A 133 -23.34 11.13 8.89
C GLU A 133 -22.56 12.42 9.18
N ALA A 134 -21.30 12.30 9.57
CA ALA A 134 -20.45 13.46 9.83
C ALA A 134 -20.25 14.36 8.58
N LEU A 135 -20.10 13.75 7.40
CA LEU A 135 -20.02 14.50 6.15
C LEU A 135 -21.36 15.14 5.77
N ALA A 136 -22.49 14.48 6.04
CA ALA A 136 -23.82 15.05 5.82
C ALA A 136 -24.07 16.27 6.71
N LEU A 137 -23.70 16.17 8.00
CA LEU A 137 -23.80 17.29 8.94
C LEU A 137 -22.96 18.49 8.47
N ARG A 138 -21.70 18.26 8.07
CA ARG A 138 -20.82 19.31 7.54
C ARG A 138 -21.36 19.97 6.29
N ARG A 139 -22.03 19.19 5.39
CA ARG A 139 -22.71 19.76 4.22
C ARG A 139 -23.90 20.62 4.61
N ALA A 140 -24.68 20.19 5.61
CA ALA A 140 -25.81 20.97 6.15
C ALA A 140 -25.35 22.30 6.78
N GLU A 141 -24.18 22.31 7.42
CA GLU A 141 -23.51 23.51 7.92
C GLU A 141 -22.95 24.43 6.80
N GLY A 142 -23.13 24.09 5.52
CA GLY A 142 -22.62 24.86 4.38
C GLY A 142 -21.14 24.67 4.09
N VAL A 143 -20.47 23.74 4.75
CA VAL A 143 -19.04 23.46 4.52
C VAL A 143 -18.85 22.77 3.16
N VAL A 144 -18.10 23.41 2.26
CA VAL A 144 -17.73 22.82 0.97
C VAL A 144 -16.71 21.72 1.21
N LEU A 145 -17.14 20.46 1.05
CA LEU A 145 -16.28 19.30 1.20
C LEU A 145 -15.44 19.07 -0.07
N GLY A 146 -14.22 18.59 0.16
CA GLY A 146 -13.29 18.28 -0.91
C GLY A 146 -12.23 19.37 -1.10
N ARG A 147 -11.52 19.27 -2.22
CA ARG A 147 -10.45 20.22 -2.54
C ARG A 147 -11.06 21.57 -2.94
N ARG A 148 -10.58 22.65 -2.33
CA ARG A 148 -11.00 24.02 -2.68
C ARG A 148 -10.75 24.27 -4.16
N LYS A 149 -11.73 24.89 -4.85
CA LYS A 149 -11.57 25.33 -6.24
C LYS A 149 -10.34 26.24 -6.33
N GLY A 150 -9.50 26.07 -7.34
CA GLY A 150 -8.27 26.85 -7.51
C GLY A 150 -7.07 26.42 -6.66
N SER A 151 -7.23 25.56 -5.63
CA SER A 151 -6.13 25.06 -4.81
C SER A 151 -5.38 23.91 -5.48
N SER A 152 -4.72 24.17 -6.61
CA SER A 152 -3.83 23.20 -7.25
C SER A 152 -2.39 23.68 -7.11
N PRO A 153 -1.61 23.24 -6.11
CA PRO A 153 -0.24 23.72 -5.91
C PRO A 153 0.60 23.61 -7.18
N LYS A 154 0.48 22.49 -7.88
CA LYS A 154 1.21 22.24 -9.14
C LYS A 154 0.75 23.12 -10.30
N TYR A 155 -0.53 23.47 -10.36
CA TYR A 155 -1.05 24.40 -11.36
C TYR A 155 -0.63 25.83 -11.01
N ASN A 156 -0.75 26.23 -9.75
CA ASN A 156 -0.34 27.55 -9.27
C ASN A 156 1.17 27.76 -9.45
N LEU A 157 1.99 26.70 -9.28
CA LEU A 157 3.42 26.74 -9.58
C LEU A 157 3.69 27.13 -11.03
N LEU A 158 2.91 26.62 -12.00
CA LEU A 158 3.04 27.01 -13.40
C LEU A 158 2.63 28.46 -13.61
N VAL A 159 1.53 28.90 -12.99
CA VAL A 159 1.07 30.29 -13.08
C VAL A 159 2.14 31.25 -12.54
N SER A 160 2.72 30.96 -11.37
CA SER A 160 3.77 31.78 -10.77
C SER A 160 5.11 31.78 -11.55
N ASN A 161 5.29 30.84 -12.46
CA ASN A 161 6.48 30.73 -13.28
C ASN A 161 6.17 30.79 -14.79
N MET A 162 5.15 31.57 -15.15
CA MET A 162 4.69 31.71 -16.55
C MET A 162 5.84 32.05 -17.50
N ASP A 163 6.64 33.06 -17.16
CA ASP A 163 7.74 33.53 -18.00
C ASP A 163 8.79 32.42 -18.23
N LYS A 164 9.09 31.64 -17.20
CA LYS A 164 10.00 30.50 -17.33
C LYS A 164 9.43 29.41 -18.24
N VAL A 165 8.12 29.18 -18.17
CA VAL A 165 7.44 28.20 -19.05
C VAL A 165 7.49 28.68 -20.50
N LEU A 166 7.20 29.96 -20.75
CA LEU A 166 7.29 30.56 -22.09
C LEU A 166 8.73 30.52 -22.62
N GLY A 167 9.71 30.84 -21.79
CA GLY A 167 11.13 30.72 -22.15
C GLY A 167 11.51 29.29 -22.54
N MET A 168 11.12 28.28 -21.75
CA MET A 168 11.36 26.87 -22.09
C MET A 168 10.68 26.43 -23.38
N ILE A 169 9.48 26.92 -23.66
CA ILE A 169 8.82 26.71 -24.94
C ILE A 169 9.66 27.42 -26.03
N GLY A 170 10.18 28.63 -25.77
CA GLY A 170 11.09 29.37 -26.61
C GLY A 170 12.34 28.56 -26.99
N ASP A 171 12.94 27.89 -26.02
CA ASP A 171 14.12 27.04 -26.15
C ASP A 171 13.84 25.65 -26.78
N ASN A 172 12.67 25.43 -27.35
CA ASN A 172 12.27 24.16 -27.97
C ASN A 172 12.18 22.95 -27.04
N LEU A 173 12.03 23.13 -25.71
CA LEU A 173 11.82 22.01 -24.80
C LEU A 173 10.47 21.32 -25.08
N THR A 174 10.47 20.01 -25.00
CA THR A 174 9.25 19.21 -25.13
C THR A 174 8.35 19.35 -23.89
N VAL A 175 7.04 19.16 -24.08
CA VAL A 175 6.08 19.14 -22.95
C VAL A 175 6.53 18.16 -21.85
N GLY A 176 7.13 17.02 -22.24
CA GLY A 176 7.63 16.03 -21.30
C GLY A 176 8.79 16.54 -20.44
N GLU A 177 9.66 17.38 -21.01
CA GLU A 177 10.79 17.98 -20.29
C GLU A 177 10.34 19.09 -19.36
N ILE A 178 9.41 19.95 -19.81
CA ILE A 178 8.79 20.98 -18.97
C ILE A 178 8.09 20.32 -17.78
N CYS A 179 7.30 19.27 -18.03
CA CYS A 179 6.62 18.53 -16.96
C CYS A 179 7.59 17.90 -15.96
N ARG A 180 8.73 17.38 -16.40
CA ARG A 180 9.77 16.83 -15.52
C ARG A 180 10.43 17.92 -14.67
N ARG A 181 10.76 19.08 -15.26
CA ARG A 181 11.40 20.19 -14.52
C ARG A 181 10.50 20.75 -13.41
N PHE A 182 9.20 20.84 -13.66
CA PHE A 182 8.23 21.32 -12.66
C PHE A 182 7.63 20.20 -11.79
N ASN A 183 8.03 18.94 -11.98
CA ASN A 183 7.47 17.77 -11.30
C ASN A 183 5.93 17.72 -11.36
N ILE A 184 5.37 17.91 -12.54
CA ILE A 184 3.92 17.93 -12.80
C ILE A 184 3.52 16.84 -13.78
N SER A 185 2.21 16.50 -13.80
CA SER A 185 1.67 15.60 -14.81
C SER A 185 1.39 16.34 -16.12
N LYS A 186 1.39 15.60 -17.24
CA LYS A 186 1.00 16.13 -18.56
C LYS A 186 -0.43 16.69 -18.56
N ASP A 187 -1.34 16.10 -17.77
CA ASP A 187 -2.71 16.58 -17.64
C ASP A 187 -2.77 17.95 -16.96
N THR A 188 -1.94 18.19 -15.94
CA THR A 188 -1.82 19.50 -15.29
C THR A 188 -1.34 20.55 -16.28
N PHE A 189 -0.32 20.22 -17.09
CA PHE A 189 0.20 21.11 -18.11
C PHE A 189 -0.83 21.34 -19.24
N SER A 190 -1.53 20.32 -19.69
CA SER A 190 -2.58 20.43 -20.70
C SER A 190 -3.74 21.34 -20.24
N LYS A 191 -4.13 21.23 -18.95
CA LYS A 191 -5.11 22.15 -18.36
C LYS A 191 -4.59 23.57 -18.30
N PHE A 192 -3.33 23.77 -17.89
CA PHE A 192 -2.67 25.06 -17.83
C PHE A 192 -2.62 25.71 -19.21
N ARG A 193 -2.22 24.99 -20.26
CA ARG A 193 -2.19 25.45 -21.65
C ARG A 193 -3.56 25.95 -22.13
N ARG A 194 -4.63 25.17 -21.84
CA ARG A 194 -6.00 25.55 -22.25
C ARG A 194 -6.52 26.82 -21.59
N THR A 195 -6.05 27.13 -20.39
CA THR A 195 -6.49 28.29 -19.60
C THR A 195 -5.62 29.55 -19.82
N HIS A 196 -4.49 29.43 -20.50
CA HIS A 196 -3.55 30.54 -20.75
C HIS A 196 -3.24 30.63 -22.24
N PRO A 197 -3.93 31.57 -22.97
CA PRO A 197 -3.77 31.74 -24.43
C PRO A 197 -2.32 31.93 -24.85
N ALA A 198 -1.53 32.72 -24.12
CA ALA A 198 -0.13 32.98 -24.42
C ALA A 198 0.73 31.69 -24.51
N VAL A 199 0.44 30.71 -23.66
CA VAL A 199 1.15 29.41 -23.70
C VAL A 199 0.67 28.58 -24.90
N GLN A 200 -0.60 28.67 -25.23
CA GLN A 200 -1.17 28.01 -26.41
C GLN A 200 -0.55 28.58 -27.68
N GLU A 201 -0.54 29.90 -27.84
CA GLU A 201 0.05 30.60 -28.99
C GLU A 201 1.55 30.30 -29.15
N ALA A 202 2.30 30.34 -28.05
CA ALA A 202 3.72 30.02 -28.05
C ALA A 202 3.99 28.57 -28.50
N MET A 203 3.10 27.64 -28.18
CA MET A 203 3.21 26.24 -28.62
C MET A 203 2.75 26.04 -30.07
N ASP A 204 1.73 26.78 -30.52
CA ASP A 204 1.19 26.68 -31.88
C ASP A 204 2.11 27.38 -32.89
N ALA A 205 2.78 28.49 -32.50
CA ALA A 205 3.82 29.15 -33.29
C ALA A 205 5.02 28.26 -33.61
N LYS A 206 5.24 27.26 -32.78
CA LYS A 206 6.27 26.23 -32.97
C LYS A 206 5.63 24.97 -33.51
N LYS A 207 5.50 24.86 -34.83
CA LYS A 207 5.21 23.59 -35.52
C LYS A 207 6.33 22.58 -35.14
N ILE A 208 6.14 21.82 -34.10
CA ILE A 208 6.97 20.65 -33.79
C ILE A 208 6.67 19.64 -34.89
N PRO A 209 7.64 19.24 -35.71
CA PRO A 209 7.39 18.23 -36.73
C PRO A 209 6.92 16.93 -36.02
N PRO A 210 5.92 16.22 -36.61
CA PRO A 210 5.47 14.97 -36.02
C PRO A 210 6.65 14.02 -35.89
N ARG A 211 6.80 13.38 -34.73
CA ARG A 211 7.82 12.35 -34.49
C ARG A 211 7.78 11.36 -35.63
N ARG A 212 8.83 11.27 -36.46
CA ARG A 212 9.04 10.17 -37.40
C ARG A 212 8.95 8.89 -36.58
N ARG A 213 7.88 8.09 -36.80
CA ARG A 213 7.84 6.70 -36.35
C ARG A 213 9.04 6.02 -37.01
N CYS A 214 10.01 5.56 -36.25
CA CYS A 214 10.97 4.57 -36.72
C CYS A 214 10.16 3.37 -37.22
N ARG A 215 9.95 3.27 -38.54
CA ARG A 215 9.59 2.02 -39.16
C ARG A 215 10.83 1.12 -39.02
N GLN A 216 10.76 0.14 -38.15
CA GLN A 216 11.62 -1.04 -38.25
C GLN A 216 11.37 -1.66 -39.62
N LEU A 217 12.37 -1.54 -40.47
CA LEU A 217 12.44 -2.35 -41.69
C LEU A 217 12.68 -3.79 -41.22
N ALA A 218 11.60 -4.56 -41.17
CA ALA A 218 11.67 -6.01 -41.10
C ALA A 218 12.33 -6.54 -42.38
N GLY A 219 13.28 -7.43 -42.18
CA GLY A 219 14.20 -7.99 -43.13
C GLY A 219 13.62 -8.49 -44.42
N GLY A 220 14.39 -8.32 -45.44
CA GLY A 220 14.24 -8.97 -46.76
C GLY A 220 15.48 -9.76 -47.06
N GLY A 221 15.30 -11.00 -47.34
CA GLY A 221 16.23 -12.07 -47.51
C GLY A 221 17.29 -11.87 -48.54
N LEU A 222 18.41 -12.52 -48.29
CA LEU A 222 19.41 -12.98 -49.26
C LEU A 222 18.72 -13.84 -50.33
N ILE A 223 19.02 -13.54 -51.58
CA ILE A 223 19.07 -14.54 -52.62
C ILE A 223 20.46 -14.39 -53.29
N VAL A 224 21.21 -15.47 -53.20
CA VAL A 224 22.43 -15.78 -53.92
C VAL A 224 22.12 -15.97 -55.40
N GLY A 225 22.91 -15.43 -56.22
CA GLY A 225 23.08 -15.75 -57.61
C GLY A 225 24.51 -15.46 -57.96
#